data_cbdbcea074b2c334c0b0e8488df61fcc
#
_entry.id   cbdbcea074b2c334c0b0e8488df61fcc
#
_cell.length_a   1.000
_cell.length_b   1.000
_cell.length_c   1.000
_cell.angle_alpha   90.00
_cell.angle_beta   90.00
_cell.angle_gamma   90.00
#
_symmetry.space_group_name_H-M   'P 1'
#
loop_
_entity.id
_entity.type
_entity.pdbx_description
1 polymer ?
#
loop_
_entity_poly.entity_id
_entity_poly.type
_entity_poly.pdbx_seq_one_letter_code
_entity_poly.pdbx_strand_id
1 'polypeptide(L)'
;LRKDFDESPENNKCPVTDEPETDFTTEWNLDRNGNLVATQHRLFDEDDFVVNMGPNHPSMHGVLRLQTVVDGETIKGVYPHLGYIHRGMEKMSESMTYPQTLAFTDRLNYLCAMMQRHALVGVIEEGMGIELSDRILYIRTIMDELQRINNHLLFLGTCAQDLGALTA
;
A
#
# COMPACT_ATOMS: atom_id res chain seq x y z
N LEU A 1 -17.87 -2.08 -27.18
CA LEU A 1 -16.57 -2.73 -27.10
C LEU A 1 -16.58 -3.77 -25.96
N ARG A 2 -17.42 -4.78 -26.10
CA ARG A 2 -17.40 -6.03 -25.35
C ARG A 2 -17.11 -7.13 -26.34
N LYS A 3 -15.83 -7.43 -26.54
CA LYS A 3 -15.42 -8.67 -27.18
C LYS A 3 -14.22 -9.18 -26.41
N ASP A 4 -14.33 -10.46 -26.07
CA ASP A 4 -13.28 -11.34 -25.61
C ASP A 4 -12.90 -11.25 -24.12
N PHE A 5 -13.90 -11.35 -23.22
CA PHE A 5 -13.67 -11.97 -21.94
C PHE A 5 -13.79 -13.49 -22.17
N ASP A 6 -12.67 -14.15 -22.22
CA ASP A 6 -12.61 -15.61 -22.18
C ASP A 6 -13.04 -16.03 -20.76
N GLU A 7 -14.27 -16.57 -20.66
CA GLU A 7 -14.86 -17.06 -19.41
C GLU A 7 -14.27 -18.41 -18.96
N SER A 8 -13.13 -18.81 -19.49
CA SER A 8 -12.49 -20.04 -19.03
C SER A 8 -11.97 -19.84 -17.59
N PRO A 9 -12.33 -20.72 -16.64
CA PRO A 9 -11.92 -20.61 -15.25
C PRO A 9 -10.38 -20.68 -15.05
N GLU A 10 -9.65 -21.07 -16.07
CA GLU A 10 -8.20 -21.18 -16.03
C GLU A 10 -7.48 -19.84 -16.26
N ASN A 11 -8.09 -18.89 -16.97
CA ASN A 11 -7.51 -17.57 -17.23
C ASN A 11 -7.87 -16.50 -16.20
N ASN A 12 -8.81 -16.78 -15.30
CA ASN A 12 -9.21 -15.89 -14.19
C ASN A 12 -8.49 -16.19 -12.87
N LYS A 13 -7.50 -17.04 -12.89
CA LYS A 13 -6.58 -17.13 -11.77
C LYS A 13 -5.74 -15.84 -11.81
N CYS A 14 -6.08 -14.90 -10.90
CA CYS A 14 -5.09 -13.99 -10.40
C CYS A 14 -3.84 -14.85 -10.16
N PRO A 15 -2.68 -14.50 -10.68
CA PRO A 15 -1.46 -15.20 -10.32
C PRO A 15 -1.17 -14.86 -8.85
N VAL A 16 -1.95 -15.44 -7.95
CA VAL A 16 -1.42 -15.82 -6.65
C VAL A 16 -0.44 -16.91 -7.04
N THR A 17 0.75 -16.48 -7.30
CA THR A 17 1.87 -17.35 -7.51
C THR A 17 2.00 -18.16 -6.23
N ASP A 18 1.46 -19.39 -6.25
CA ASP A 18 2.06 -20.48 -5.50
C ASP A 18 3.43 -20.75 -6.16
N GLU A 19 4.22 -19.69 -6.29
CA GLU A 19 5.63 -19.86 -6.60
C GLU A 19 6.20 -20.59 -5.39
N PRO A 20 6.83 -21.74 -5.61
CA PRO A 20 7.59 -22.39 -4.54
C PRO A 20 8.52 -21.28 -4.01
N GLU A 21 8.56 -21.12 -2.69
CA GLU A 21 9.47 -20.22 -2.02
C GLU A 21 10.85 -20.48 -2.63
N THR A 22 11.23 -19.65 -3.59
CA THR A 22 12.53 -19.80 -4.22
C THR A 22 13.53 -19.26 -3.20
N ASP A 23 14.44 -20.12 -2.75
CA ASP A 23 15.51 -19.76 -1.82
C ASP A 23 16.47 -18.71 -2.38
N PHE A 24 16.12 -18.10 -3.52
CA PHE A 24 16.98 -17.19 -4.25
C PHE A 24 16.23 -15.95 -4.70
N THR A 25 16.83 -14.78 -4.50
CA THR A 25 16.45 -13.55 -5.21
C THR A 25 17.32 -13.38 -6.45
N THR A 26 16.69 -12.90 -7.52
CA THR A 26 17.41 -12.54 -8.75
C THR A 26 17.51 -11.02 -8.81
N GLU A 27 18.70 -10.48 -8.67
CA GLU A 27 19.00 -9.08 -8.91
C GLU A 27 19.48 -8.89 -10.34
N TRP A 28 18.89 -7.90 -11.03
CA TRP A 28 19.27 -7.53 -12.38
C TRP A 28 20.16 -6.29 -12.33
N ASN A 29 21.44 -6.47 -12.66
CA ASN A 29 22.42 -5.41 -12.71
C ASN A 29 22.97 -5.25 -14.13
N LEU A 30 23.37 -4.03 -14.48
CA LEU A 30 24.11 -3.80 -15.73
C LEU A 30 25.58 -4.09 -15.51
N ASP A 31 26.16 -4.90 -16.41
CA ASP A 31 27.59 -5.11 -16.44
C ASP A 31 28.31 -3.85 -17.01
N ARG A 32 29.65 -3.87 -16.98
CA ARG A 32 30.45 -2.75 -17.51
C ARG A 32 30.25 -2.50 -19.00
N ASN A 33 29.63 -3.44 -19.72
CA ASN A 33 29.36 -3.37 -21.15
C ASN A 33 27.91 -2.96 -21.43
N GLY A 34 27.09 -2.73 -20.39
CA GLY A 34 25.68 -2.36 -20.50
C GLY A 34 24.73 -3.54 -20.73
N ASN A 35 25.17 -4.78 -20.53
CA ASN A 35 24.30 -5.94 -20.61
C ASN A 35 23.61 -6.20 -19.29
N LEU A 36 22.35 -6.61 -19.32
CA LEU A 36 21.61 -7.06 -18.14
C LEU A 36 22.15 -8.43 -17.71
N VAL A 37 22.71 -8.47 -16.51
CA VAL A 37 23.20 -9.69 -15.86
C VAL A 37 22.32 -9.99 -14.67
N ALA A 38 21.76 -11.19 -14.64
CA ALA A 38 21.03 -11.71 -13.51
C ALA A 38 21.99 -12.34 -12.51
N THR A 39 22.05 -11.80 -11.30
CA THR A 39 22.80 -12.40 -10.20
C THR A 39 21.79 -13.03 -9.24
N GLN A 40 21.91 -14.34 -9.03
CA GLN A 40 21.10 -15.04 -8.03
C GLN A 40 21.82 -15.01 -6.69
N HIS A 41 21.18 -14.43 -5.70
CA HIS A 41 21.64 -14.48 -4.32
C HIS A 41 20.79 -15.46 -3.53
N ARG A 42 21.42 -16.30 -2.75
CA ARG A 42 20.71 -17.16 -1.80
C ARG A 42 20.05 -16.25 -0.75
N LEU A 43 18.77 -16.43 -0.54
CA LEU A 43 17.99 -15.61 0.39
C LEU A 43 18.28 -15.93 1.85
N PHE A 44 18.73 -17.18 2.12
CA PHE A 44 18.86 -17.70 3.47
C PHE A 44 20.18 -18.42 3.64
N ASP A 45 20.84 -18.16 4.75
CA ASP A 45 21.90 -19.01 5.28
C ASP A 45 21.28 -20.12 6.14
N GLU A 46 22.06 -21.17 6.49
CA GLU A 46 21.55 -22.33 7.24
C GLU A 46 21.02 -21.97 8.65
N ASP A 47 21.47 -20.84 9.21
CA ASP A 47 21.10 -20.35 10.53
C ASP A 47 20.02 -19.26 10.51
N ASP A 48 19.53 -18.86 9.33
CA ASP A 48 18.54 -17.80 9.20
C ASP A 48 17.11 -18.31 9.44
N PHE A 49 16.32 -17.52 10.17
CA PHE A 49 14.90 -17.78 10.38
C PHE A 49 14.05 -16.86 9.52
N VAL A 50 13.04 -17.44 8.87
CA VAL A 50 12.02 -16.68 8.13
C VAL A 50 10.81 -16.48 9.00
N VAL A 51 10.51 -15.22 9.30
CA VAL A 51 9.35 -14.84 10.11
C VAL A 51 8.33 -14.14 9.22
N ASN A 52 7.09 -14.63 9.20
CA ASN A 52 5.98 -13.96 8.53
C ASN A 52 5.25 -13.04 9.52
N MET A 53 5.35 -11.73 9.30
CA MET A 53 4.61 -10.72 10.05
C MET A 53 3.41 -10.27 9.20
N GLY A 54 2.21 -10.71 9.59
CA GLY A 54 0.97 -10.45 8.85
C GLY A 54 0.52 -11.60 7.94
N PRO A 55 -0.65 -11.45 7.28
CA PRO A 55 -1.55 -10.29 7.28
C PRO A 55 -2.25 -10.03 8.63
N ASN A 56 -2.37 -11.04 9.49
CA ASN A 56 -2.94 -10.95 10.83
C ASN A 56 -1.83 -11.16 11.86
N HIS A 57 -1.19 -10.06 12.26
CA HIS A 57 -0.13 -10.06 13.27
C HIS A 57 -0.34 -8.89 14.23
N PRO A 58 -0.12 -9.05 15.55
CA PRO A 58 -0.32 -7.97 16.54
C PRO A 58 0.48 -6.70 16.24
N SER A 59 1.66 -6.82 15.65
CA SER A 59 2.52 -5.69 15.27
C SER A 59 2.12 -5.02 13.95
N MET A 60 1.11 -5.56 13.23
CA MET A 60 0.64 -5.00 11.97
C MET A 60 -0.69 -4.31 12.17
N HIS A 61 -0.71 -2.99 11.98
CA HIS A 61 -1.92 -2.19 11.99
C HIS A 61 -2.51 -2.13 10.58
N GLY A 62 -3.27 -3.14 10.20
CA GLY A 62 -3.85 -3.31 8.87
C GLY A 62 -3.57 -4.69 8.29
N VAL A 63 -3.63 -4.80 6.96
CA VAL A 63 -3.48 -6.07 6.24
C VAL A 63 -2.25 -6.01 5.34
N LEU A 64 -1.08 -6.18 5.94
CA LEU A 64 0.21 -6.22 5.26
C LEU A 64 0.96 -7.46 5.72
N ARG A 65 1.48 -8.26 4.77
CA ARG A 65 2.41 -9.34 5.08
C ARG A 65 3.83 -8.88 4.79
N LEU A 66 4.68 -8.96 5.81
CA LEU A 66 6.11 -8.80 5.67
C LEU A 66 6.76 -10.16 5.95
N GLN A 67 7.47 -10.68 4.98
CA GLN A 67 8.34 -11.82 5.17
C GLN A 67 9.72 -11.31 5.53
N THR A 68 10.15 -11.55 6.76
CA THR A 68 11.42 -11.07 7.29
C THR A 68 12.38 -12.21 7.49
N VAL A 69 13.62 -12.01 7.05
CA VAL A 69 14.73 -12.92 7.30
C VAL A 69 15.51 -12.36 8.48
N VAL A 70 15.63 -13.14 9.53
CA VAL A 70 16.27 -12.73 10.77
C VAL A 70 17.37 -13.71 11.18
N ASP A 71 18.47 -13.14 11.70
CA ASP A 71 19.55 -13.86 12.35
C ASP A 71 19.56 -13.40 13.83
N GLY A 72 18.95 -14.21 14.69
CA GLY A 72 18.63 -13.80 16.04
C GLY A 72 17.71 -12.57 16.08
N GLU A 73 18.21 -11.44 16.57
CA GLU A 73 17.48 -10.15 16.62
C GLU A 73 17.80 -9.23 15.45
N THR A 74 18.71 -9.64 14.56
CA THR A 74 19.15 -8.83 13.41
C THR A 74 18.31 -9.13 12.19
N ILE A 75 17.72 -8.11 11.59
CA ILE A 75 16.98 -8.23 10.34
C ILE A 75 17.97 -8.19 9.17
N LYS A 76 18.08 -9.28 8.42
CA LYS A 76 18.92 -9.37 7.21
C LYS A 76 18.16 -8.94 5.95
N GLY A 77 16.86 -9.24 5.87
CA GLY A 77 16.05 -8.89 4.72
C GLY A 77 14.58 -8.75 5.06
N VAL A 78 13.85 -7.95 4.28
CA VAL A 78 12.40 -7.75 4.40
C VAL A 78 11.77 -7.77 3.03
N TYR A 79 10.81 -8.65 2.84
CA TYR A 79 10.07 -8.82 1.58
C TYR A 79 8.59 -8.49 1.83
N PRO A 80 8.09 -7.34 1.37
CA PRO A 80 6.69 -6.98 1.51
C PRO A 80 5.83 -7.70 0.46
N HIS A 81 4.77 -8.36 0.92
CA HIS A 81 3.76 -8.96 0.06
C HIS A 81 2.52 -8.05 0.03
N LEU A 82 2.34 -7.37 -1.09
CA LEU A 82 1.24 -6.45 -1.32
C LEU A 82 0.07 -7.17 -1.99
N GLY A 83 -1.14 -6.59 -1.90
CA GLY A 83 -2.29 -7.08 -2.63
C GLY A 83 -3.47 -7.58 -1.80
N TYR A 84 -3.31 -7.81 -0.49
CA TYR A 84 -4.39 -8.32 0.37
C TYR A 84 -5.65 -7.45 0.40
N ILE A 85 -5.50 -6.15 0.20
CA ILE A 85 -6.60 -5.18 0.14
C ILE A 85 -6.78 -4.58 -1.25
N HIS A 86 -6.23 -5.22 -2.28
CA HIS A 86 -6.44 -4.79 -3.65
C HIS A 86 -7.91 -4.97 -4.04
N ARG A 87 -8.53 -3.89 -4.56
CA ARG A 87 -9.96 -3.83 -4.89
C ARG A 87 -10.24 -3.50 -6.35
N GLY A 88 -9.20 -3.39 -7.18
CA GLY A 88 -9.35 -2.98 -8.59
C GLY A 88 -9.91 -1.56 -8.75
N MET A 89 -9.55 -0.64 -7.85
CA MET A 89 -10.16 0.70 -7.77
C MET A 89 -9.91 1.53 -9.01
N GLU A 90 -8.73 1.45 -9.60
CA GLU A 90 -8.38 2.13 -10.83
C GLU A 90 -9.32 1.70 -11.96
N LYS A 91 -9.56 0.41 -12.10
CA LYS A 91 -10.45 -0.13 -13.13
C LYS A 91 -11.91 0.21 -12.90
N MET A 92 -12.37 0.20 -11.65
CA MET A 92 -13.72 0.63 -11.31
C MET A 92 -13.92 2.12 -11.58
N SER A 93 -12.91 2.95 -11.31
CA SER A 93 -12.97 4.39 -11.54
C SER A 93 -13.18 4.77 -13.00
N GLU A 94 -12.70 3.96 -13.96
CA GLU A 94 -12.93 4.19 -15.39
C GLU A 94 -14.44 4.16 -15.78
N SER A 95 -15.26 3.46 -15.01
CA SER A 95 -16.70 3.31 -15.26
C SER A 95 -17.59 4.23 -14.42
N MET A 96 -16.98 5.07 -13.57
CA MET A 96 -17.69 5.94 -12.63
C MET A 96 -17.54 7.41 -12.97
N THR A 97 -18.46 8.22 -12.45
CA THR A 97 -18.33 9.69 -12.50
C THR A 97 -17.38 10.16 -11.39
N TYR A 98 -16.76 11.33 -11.56
CA TYR A 98 -15.85 11.90 -10.55
C TYR A 98 -16.45 11.98 -9.14
N PRO A 99 -17.72 12.42 -8.93
CA PRO A 99 -18.31 12.40 -7.59
C PRO A 99 -18.43 10.99 -6.99
N GLN A 100 -18.64 9.95 -7.81
CA GLN A 100 -18.72 8.58 -7.34
C GLN A 100 -17.35 8.02 -6.93
N THR A 101 -16.27 8.44 -7.59
CA THR A 101 -14.89 8.00 -7.24
C THR A 101 -14.44 8.55 -5.90
N LEU A 102 -15.01 9.65 -5.40
CA LEU A 102 -14.69 10.21 -4.10
C LEU A 102 -14.87 9.22 -2.95
N ALA A 103 -15.84 8.30 -3.07
CA ALA A 103 -16.09 7.29 -2.06
C ALA A 103 -14.93 6.27 -1.93
N PHE A 104 -14.14 6.08 -2.98
CA PHE A 104 -12.98 5.18 -2.94
C PHE A 104 -11.76 5.83 -2.31
N THR A 105 -11.55 7.13 -2.56
CA THR A 105 -10.37 7.85 -2.05
C THR A 105 -10.30 7.87 -0.54
N ASP A 106 -11.43 7.91 0.15
CA ASP A 106 -11.49 7.85 1.61
C ASP A 106 -10.86 6.57 2.17
N ARG A 107 -10.92 5.48 1.40
CA ARG A 107 -10.52 4.14 1.83
C ARG A 107 -9.13 3.73 1.40
N LEU A 108 -8.41 4.60 0.69
CA LEU A 108 -7.00 4.40 0.36
C LEU A 108 -6.13 4.49 1.60
N ASN A 109 -6.32 5.56 2.36
CA ASN A 109 -5.75 5.74 3.66
C ASN A 109 -6.84 6.29 4.58
N TYR A 110 -7.55 5.39 5.25
CA TYR A 110 -8.70 5.74 6.08
C TYR A 110 -8.35 6.57 7.32
N LEU A 111 -7.07 6.71 7.67
CA LEU A 111 -6.61 7.56 8.77
C LEU A 111 -6.53 9.03 8.37
N CYS A 112 -6.43 9.34 7.07
CA CYS A 112 -6.42 10.71 6.54
C CYS A 112 -7.39 10.87 5.36
N ALA A 113 -8.61 10.38 5.51
CA ALA A 113 -9.64 10.33 4.48
C ALA A 113 -9.94 11.69 3.86
N MET A 114 -10.03 12.75 4.67
CA MET A 114 -10.31 14.10 4.19
C MET A 114 -9.22 14.63 3.26
N MET A 115 -7.96 14.45 3.62
CA MET A 115 -6.83 14.88 2.79
C MET A 115 -6.78 14.14 1.45
N GLN A 116 -7.07 12.83 1.45
CA GLN A 116 -7.12 12.04 0.23
C GLN A 116 -8.22 12.53 -0.71
N ARG A 117 -9.40 12.81 -0.15
CA ARG A 117 -10.51 13.39 -0.92
C ARG A 117 -10.19 14.79 -1.41
N HIS A 118 -9.58 15.64 -0.58
CA HIS A 118 -9.18 16.99 -0.96
C HIS A 118 -8.20 16.96 -2.13
N ALA A 119 -7.20 16.07 -2.11
CA ALA A 119 -6.25 15.92 -3.20
C ALA A 119 -6.94 15.59 -4.53
N LEU A 120 -7.87 14.62 -4.55
CA LEU A 120 -8.60 14.27 -5.77
C LEU A 120 -9.49 15.43 -6.25
N VAL A 121 -10.23 16.05 -5.33
CA VAL A 121 -11.11 17.18 -5.67
C VAL A 121 -10.30 18.35 -6.23
N GLY A 122 -9.14 18.66 -5.63
CA GLY A 122 -8.25 19.72 -6.12
C GLY A 122 -7.77 19.48 -7.55
N VAL A 123 -7.40 18.26 -7.90
CA VAL A 123 -7.01 17.90 -9.27
C VAL A 123 -8.18 18.08 -10.26
N ILE A 124 -9.38 17.69 -9.86
CA ILE A 124 -10.58 17.83 -10.71
C ILE A 124 -10.92 19.32 -10.90
N GLU A 125 -10.88 20.11 -9.84
CA GLU A 125 -11.18 21.55 -9.87
C GLU A 125 -10.18 22.30 -10.74
N GLU A 126 -8.88 21.97 -10.60
CA GLU A 126 -7.84 22.54 -11.44
C GLU A 126 -8.02 22.16 -12.92
N GLY A 127 -8.31 20.89 -13.20
CA GLY A 127 -8.58 20.41 -14.55
C GLY A 127 -9.82 21.02 -15.20
N MET A 128 -10.81 21.39 -14.40
CA MET A 128 -12.04 22.07 -14.85
C MET A 128 -11.94 23.60 -14.84
N GLY A 129 -10.86 24.16 -14.34
CA GLY A 129 -10.70 25.61 -14.21
C GLY A 129 -11.68 26.27 -13.24
N ILE A 130 -12.06 25.57 -12.16
CA ILE A 130 -12.99 26.09 -11.15
C ILE A 130 -12.24 26.97 -10.17
N GLU A 131 -12.61 28.24 -10.11
CA GLU A 131 -12.10 29.18 -9.12
C GLU A 131 -12.86 29.02 -7.79
N LEU A 132 -12.11 28.83 -6.71
CA LEU A 132 -12.64 28.69 -5.37
C LEU A 132 -12.58 30.00 -4.61
N SER A 133 -13.57 30.27 -3.76
CA SER A 133 -13.50 31.42 -2.85
C SER A 133 -12.52 31.13 -1.70
N ASP A 134 -11.87 32.18 -1.19
CA ASP A 134 -10.94 32.11 -0.06
C ASP A 134 -11.53 31.39 1.15
N ARG A 135 -12.81 31.61 1.41
CA ARG A 135 -13.52 30.96 2.51
C ARG A 135 -13.48 29.42 2.39
N ILE A 136 -13.67 28.89 1.19
CA ILE A 136 -13.62 27.43 0.95
C ILE A 136 -12.20 26.91 1.19
N LEU A 137 -11.20 27.63 0.69
CA LEU A 137 -9.78 27.27 0.87
C LEU A 137 -9.39 27.22 2.35
N TYR A 138 -9.77 28.26 3.13
CA TYR A 138 -9.50 28.27 4.57
C TYR A 138 -10.22 27.14 5.31
N ILE A 139 -11.48 26.85 5.00
CA ILE A 139 -12.22 25.75 5.64
C ILE A 139 -11.55 24.42 5.33
N ARG A 140 -11.16 24.17 4.08
CA ARG A 140 -10.45 22.95 3.70
C ARG A 140 -9.13 22.79 4.45
N THR A 141 -8.33 23.85 4.51
CA THR A 141 -7.05 23.87 5.24
C THR A 141 -7.27 23.54 6.73
N ILE A 142 -8.26 24.16 7.36
CA ILE A 142 -8.59 23.88 8.77
C ILE A 142 -8.95 22.40 8.97
N MET A 143 -9.77 21.84 8.08
CA MET A 143 -10.19 20.43 8.19
C MET A 143 -9.02 19.47 7.94
N ASP A 144 -8.14 19.79 7.01
CA ASP A 144 -6.94 19.01 6.76
C ASP A 144 -5.98 19.00 7.95
N GLU A 145 -5.79 20.16 8.60
CA GLU A 145 -4.92 20.24 9.78
C GLU A 145 -5.55 19.53 11.01
N LEU A 146 -6.84 19.62 11.19
CA LEU A 146 -7.54 18.83 12.22
C LEU A 146 -7.41 17.32 11.96
N GLN A 147 -7.53 16.90 10.71
CA GLN A 147 -7.31 15.51 10.32
C GLN A 147 -5.85 15.07 10.56
N ARG A 148 -4.89 15.95 10.30
CA ARG A 148 -3.47 15.70 10.58
C ARG A 148 -3.22 15.50 12.07
N ILE A 149 -3.78 16.35 12.92
CA ILE A 149 -3.70 16.22 14.37
C ILE A 149 -4.27 14.88 14.82
N ASN A 150 -5.44 14.51 14.33
CA ASN A 150 -6.08 13.24 14.63
C ASN A 150 -5.21 12.04 14.23
N ASN A 151 -4.60 12.10 13.05
CA ASN A 151 -3.70 11.05 12.56
C ASN A 151 -2.44 10.91 13.44
N HIS A 152 -1.85 12.03 13.87
CA HIS A 152 -0.70 12.00 14.76
C HIS A 152 -1.05 11.47 16.15
N LEU A 153 -2.22 11.80 16.70
CA LEU A 153 -2.70 11.25 17.97
C LEU A 153 -2.89 9.73 17.88
N LEU A 154 -3.46 9.25 16.77
CA LEU A 154 -3.59 7.81 16.55
C LEU A 154 -2.22 7.14 16.45
N PHE A 155 -1.29 7.72 15.70
CA PHE A 155 0.08 7.22 15.59
C PHE A 155 0.76 7.10 16.96
N LEU A 156 0.68 8.16 17.78
CA LEU A 156 1.26 8.16 19.13
C LEU A 156 0.62 7.09 20.01
N GLY A 157 -0.70 6.95 19.95
CA GLY A 157 -1.42 5.95 20.74
C GLY A 157 -1.05 4.52 20.36
N THR A 158 -1.00 4.20 19.06
CA THR A 158 -0.62 2.86 18.59
C THR A 158 0.84 2.55 18.85
N CYS A 159 1.73 3.52 18.66
CA CYS A 159 3.16 3.36 18.96
C CYS A 159 3.39 3.12 20.47
N ALA A 160 2.70 3.87 21.32
CA ALA A 160 2.77 3.66 22.76
C ALA A 160 2.26 2.27 23.18
N GLN A 161 1.19 1.79 22.53
CA GLN A 161 0.66 0.45 22.77
C GLN A 161 1.68 -0.63 22.38
N ASP A 162 2.35 -0.48 21.23
CA ASP A 162 3.38 -1.43 20.77
C ASP A 162 4.59 -1.46 21.74
N LEU A 163 4.89 -0.34 22.39
CA LEU A 163 5.91 -0.24 23.43
C LEU A 163 5.43 -0.69 24.84
N GLY A 164 4.19 -1.16 24.96
CA GLY A 164 3.64 -1.71 26.19
C GLY A 164 2.78 -0.74 27.01
N ALA A 165 2.55 0.49 26.56
CA ALA A 165 1.68 1.44 27.23
C ALA A 165 0.21 1.25 26.79
N LEU A 166 -0.49 0.33 27.44
CA LEU A 166 -1.86 -0.06 27.08
C LEU A 166 -2.94 1.02 27.35
N THR A 167 -2.60 2.07 28.09
CA THR A 167 -3.54 3.12 28.53
C THR A 167 -3.20 4.51 27.99
N ALA A 168 -2.46 4.56 26.92
CA ALA A 168 -2.06 5.81 26.28
C ALA A 168 -3.20 6.51 25.51
#